data_2b9be1569539c509e630293a39045673
#
_entry.id   2b9be1569539c509e630293a39045673
#
_cell.length_a   1.000
_cell.length_b   1.000
_cell.length_c   1.000
_cell.angle_alpha   90.00
_cell.angle_beta   90.00
_cell.angle_gamma   90.00
#
_symmetry.space_group_name_H-M   'P 1'
#
loop_
_entity.id
_entity.type
_entity.pdbx_description
1 polymer ?
#
loop_
_entity_poly.entity_id
_entity_poly.type
_entity_poly.pdbx_seq_one_letter_code
_entity_poly.pdbx_strand_id
1 'polypeptide(L)'
;MTIPPLAAEPIFHIGSFPVTNAYINSTIAVVLFVIVAYLVKRRVTDVPGKLQNAVESTLEFLLGYFDNVTNDRVASRRFLPLVGTIFLFVLASNWMGLLPGTGSIGVWEMVHGELELVPILRPAASDLNLTLAIAALSVVSSHVFGIMTIGFFVHWNKFIQLGTLWKAVVSLNPTKIMIGVVEFLVGFIELFSEVAKVVSLSLRLFGNIFAGEVLITVISGLFAFALPLPFMALELIVGVVQATVFALLTLVYLTVATSKPHGDEEHAEHVEHAPATT
;
A
#
# COMPACT_ATOMS: atom_id res chain seq x y z
N MET A 1 -17.24 -28.87 4.08
CA MET A 1 -16.73 -27.60 4.61
C MET A 1 -15.55 -27.25 3.72
N THR A 2 -15.74 -26.31 2.82
CA THR A 2 -14.71 -25.94 1.84
C THR A 2 -13.92 -24.76 2.40
N ILE A 3 -12.59 -24.93 2.46
CA ILE A 3 -11.68 -23.85 2.85
C ILE A 3 -11.57 -22.90 1.64
N PRO A 4 -11.65 -21.58 1.84
CA PRO A 4 -11.49 -20.62 0.75
C PRO A 4 -10.22 -20.90 -0.05
N PRO A 5 -10.27 -20.96 -1.38
CA PRO A 5 -9.08 -21.17 -2.20
C PRO A 5 -8.14 -19.95 -2.15
N LEU A 6 -6.84 -20.18 -2.35
CA LEU A 6 -5.82 -19.12 -2.40
C LEU A 6 -6.06 -18.13 -3.55
N ALA A 7 -6.55 -18.60 -4.68
CA ALA A 7 -6.89 -17.78 -5.84
C ALA A 7 -8.35 -17.31 -5.76
N ALA A 8 -8.59 -16.07 -6.23
CA ALA A 8 -9.95 -15.55 -6.36
C ALA A 8 -10.73 -16.37 -7.41
N GLU A 9 -11.97 -16.69 -7.10
CA GLU A 9 -12.83 -17.53 -7.94
C GLU A 9 -13.51 -16.69 -9.03
N PRO A 10 -13.52 -17.16 -10.29
CA PRO A 10 -14.24 -16.48 -11.36
C PRO A 10 -15.75 -16.68 -11.16
N ILE A 11 -16.53 -15.61 -11.15
CA ILE A 11 -18.00 -15.64 -11.09
C ILE A 11 -18.60 -15.72 -12.49
N PHE A 12 -17.99 -15.04 -13.44
CA PHE A 12 -18.38 -15.07 -14.85
C PHE A 12 -17.23 -14.60 -15.73
N HIS A 13 -17.36 -14.85 -17.04
CA HIS A 13 -16.35 -14.46 -18.02
C HIS A 13 -16.90 -13.42 -18.99
N ILE A 14 -16.14 -12.35 -19.22
CA ILE A 14 -16.40 -11.39 -20.30
C ILE A 14 -15.40 -11.67 -21.43
N GLY A 15 -15.82 -12.48 -22.40
CA GLY A 15 -14.89 -13.00 -23.42
C GLY A 15 -13.84 -13.93 -22.80
N SER A 16 -12.55 -13.59 -22.91
CA SER A 16 -11.44 -14.34 -22.29
C SER A 16 -11.07 -13.83 -20.88
N PHE A 17 -11.71 -12.76 -20.39
CA PHE A 17 -11.37 -12.17 -19.10
C PHE A 17 -12.25 -12.75 -17.98
N PRO A 18 -11.66 -13.43 -16.96
CA PRO A 18 -12.41 -13.92 -15.81
C PRO A 18 -12.71 -12.76 -14.85
N VAL A 19 -13.99 -12.55 -14.54
CA VAL A 19 -14.40 -11.61 -13.50
C VAL A 19 -14.52 -12.35 -12.18
N THR A 20 -13.58 -12.09 -11.27
CA THR A 20 -13.49 -12.74 -9.98
C THR A 20 -14.33 -12.03 -8.91
N ASN A 21 -14.66 -12.75 -7.84
CA ASN A 21 -15.36 -12.20 -6.67
C ASN A 21 -14.59 -11.03 -6.03
N ALA A 22 -13.26 -11.13 -5.91
CA ALA A 22 -12.40 -10.04 -5.41
C ALA A 22 -12.44 -8.80 -6.33
N TYR A 23 -12.51 -8.99 -7.66
CA TYR A 23 -12.65 -7.90 -8.62
C TYR A 23 -14.00 -7.18 -8.48
N ILE A 24 -15.09 -7.93 -8.26
CA ILE A 24 -16.43 -7.35 -8.02
C ILE A 24 -16.40 -6.50 -6.76
N ASN A 25 -15.86 -7.02 -5.65
CA ASN A 25 -15.79 -6.31 -4.38
C ASN A 25 -14.95 -5.01 -4.50
N SER A 26 -13.77 -5.08 -5.14
CA SER A 26 -12.94 -3.90 -5.37
C SER A 26 -13.63 -2.85 -6.24
N THR A 27 -14.37 -3.28 -7.26
CA THR A 27 -15.15 -2.37 -8.12
C THR A 27 -16.26 -1.68 -7.34
N ILE A 28 -16.99 -2.41 -6.50
CA ILE A 28 -18.03 -1.82 -5.63
C ILE A 28 -17.42 -0.78 -4.68
N ALA A 29 -16.26 -1.07 -4.07
CA ALA A 29 -15.56 -0.12 -3.21
C ALA A 29 -15.19 1.18 -3.97
N VAL A 30 -14.65 1.07 -5.17
CA VAL A 30 -14.30 2.23 -6.02
C VAL A 30 -15.57 3.04 -6.37
N VAL A 31 -16.62 2.38 -6.81
CA VAL A 31 -17.90 3.04 -7.15
C VAL A 31 -18.49 3.78 -5.94
N LEU A 32 -18.44 3.15 -4.75
CA LEU A 32 -18.88 3.77 -3.49
C LEU A 32 -18.09 5.06 -3.20
N PHE A 33 -16.76 5.04 -3.31
CA PHE A 33 -15.92 6.22 -3.09
C PHE A 33 -16.19 7.32 -4.12
N VAL A 34 -16.38 6.96 -5.39
CA VAL A 34 -16.72 7.94 -6.45
C VAL A 34 -18.06 8.60 -6.14
N ILE A 35 -19.07 7.83 -5.70
CA ILE A 35 -20.38 8.36 -5.30
C ILE A 35 -20.22 9.31 -4.10
N VAL A 36 -19.51 8.89 -3.05
CA VAL A 36 -19.29 9.74 -1.86
C VAL A 36 -18.56 11.03 -2.25
N ALA A 37 -17.48 10.94 -3.02
CA ALA A 37 -16.73 12.11 -3.48
C ALA A 37 -17.61 13.07 -4.32
N TYR A 38 -18.45 12.52 -5.18
CA TYR A 38 -19.39 13.32 -5.98
C TYR A 38 -20.45 14.02 -5.13
N LEU A 39 -21.02 13.31 -4.14
CA LEU A 39 -22.01 13.87 -3.22
C LEU A 39 -21.41 14.97 -2.34
N VAL A 40 -20.20 14.77 -1.82
CA VAL A 40 -19.48 15.79 -1.05
C VAL A 40 -19.18 16.99 -1.93
N LYS A 41 -18.59 16.80 -3.12
CA LYS A 41 -18.23 17.88 -4.05
C LYS A 41 -19.45 18.76 -4.41
N ARG A 42 -20.64 18.17 -4.57
CA ARG A 42 -21.87 18.92 -4.89
C ARG A 42 -22.44 19.72 -3.73
N ARG A 43 -22.10 19.35 -2.49
CA ARG A 43 -22.70 19.90 -1.27
C ARG A 43 -21.69 20.58 -0.35
N VAL A 44 -20.52 20.92 -0.88
CA VAL A 44 -19.50 21.66 -0.11
C VAL A 44 -20.06 23.03 0.25
N THR A 45 -20.13 23.31 1.56
CA THR A 45 -20.58 24.57 2.13
C THR A 45 -19.64 24.99 3.24
N ASP A 46 -19.59 26.29 3.58
CA ASP A 46 -18.75 26.83 4.65
C ASP A 46 -19.13 26.26 6.03
N VAL A 47 -20.39 25.88 6.21
CA VAL A 47 -20.85 25.14 7.40
C VAL A 47 -21.07 23.68 6.97
N PRO A 48 -20.15 22.76 7.38
CA PRO A 48 -20.19 21.41 6.89
C PRO A 48 -21.40 20.61 7.36
N GLY A 49 -22.09 19.96 6.42
CA GLY A 49 -23.13 18.98 6.72
C GLY A 49 -22.51 17.67 7.28
N LYS A 50 -23.34 16.76 7.80
CA LYS A 50 -22.87 15.51 8.44
C LYS A 50 -21.92 14.68 7.58
N LEU A 51 -22.20 14.52 6.28
CA LEU A 51 -21.37 13.75 5.36
C LEU A 51 -20.03 14.46 5.09
N GLN A 52 -20.06 15.77 4.84
CA GLN A 52 -18.88 16.59 4.63
C GLN A 52 -17.98 16.56 5.87
N ASN A 53 -18.56 16.76 7.05
CA ASN A 53 -17.84 16.72 8.31
C ASN A 53 -17.18 15.35 8.58
N ALA A 54 -17.86 14.24 8.26
CA ALA A 54 -17.29 12.92 8.39
C ALA A 54 -16.06 12.72 7.47
N VAL A 55 -16.14 13.16 6.22
CA VAL A 55 -15.01 13.08 5.28
C VAL A 55 -13.88 14.00 5.70
N GLU A 56 -14.16 15.25 6.06
CA GLU A 56 -13.16 16.22 6.52
C GLU A 56 -12.44 15.71 7.79
N SER A 57 -13.18 15.22 8.79
CA SER A 57 -12.60 14.66 10.01
C SER A 57 -11.69 13.44 9.72
N THR A 58 -12.07 12.59 8.76
CA THR A 58 -11.24 11.46 8.34
C THR A 58 -9.95 11.94 7.68
N LEU A 59 -10.05 12.93 6.80
CA LEU A 59 -8.87 13.51 6.13
C LEU A 59 -7.95 14.25 7.11
N GLU A 60 -8.50 14.99 8.07
CA GLU A 60 -7.73 15.67 9.12
C GLU A 60 -7.02 14.67 10.04
N PHE A 61 -7.71 13.59 10.41
CA PHE A 61 -7.13 12.51 11.18
C PHE A 61 -5.93 11.88 10.46
N LEU A 62 -6.10 11.51 9.18
CA LEU A 62 -5.01 10.98 8.37
C LEU A 62 -3.86 11.97 8.22
N LEU A 63 -4.19 13.24 8.00
CA LEU A 63 -3.20 14.29 7.84
C LEU A 63 -2.37 14.51 9.10
N GLY A 64 -3.00 14.42 10.29
CA GLY A 64 -2.29 14.46 11.58
C GLY A 64 -1.29 13.31 11.75
N TYR A 65 -1.67 12.09 11.32
CA TYR A 65 -0.75 10.95 11.29
C TYR A 65 0.40 11.16 10.31
N PHE A 66 0.11 11.71 9.13
CA PHE A 66 1.13 11.94 8.10
C PHE A 66 2.14 12.99 8.54
N ASP A 67 1.70 14.04 9.22
CA ASP A 67 2.58 15.07 9.76
C ASP A 67 3.60 14.52 10.75
N ASN A 68 3.21 13.53 11.56
CA ASN A 68 4.13 12.87 12.49
C ASN A 68 5.20 12.02 11.78
N VAL A 69 4.94 11.56 10.57
CA VAL A 69 5.88 10.73 9.79
C VAL A 69 6.78 11.58 8.91
N THR A 70 6.20 12.56 8.23
CA THR A 70 6.93 13.42 7.28
C THR A 70 7.68 14.56 7.94
N ASN A 71 7.26 14.97 9.14
CA ASN A 71 7.67 16.20 9.83
C ASN A 71 7.52 17.46 8.96
N ASP A 72 6.76 17.39 7.86
CA ASP A 72 6.50 18.47 6.93
C ASP A 72 5.03 18.47 6.46
N ARG A 73 4.30 19.50 6.85
CA ARG A 73 2.87 19.69 6.49
C ARG A 73 2.65 19.81 4.99
N VAL A 74 3.61 20.36 4.24
CA VAL A 74 3.50 20.52 2.80
C VAL A 74 3.64 19.17 2.11
N ALA A 75 4.63 18.38 2.53
CA ALA A 75 4.81 17.01 2.04
C ALA A 75 3.61 16.13 2.38
N SER A 76 3.10 16.20 3.63
CA SER A 76 1.91 15.46 4.05
C SER A 76 0.70 15.73 3.16
N ARG A 77 0.41 17.00 2.86
CA ARG A 77 -0.70 17.40 1.97
C ARG A 77 -0.48 16.92 0.54
N ARG A 78 0.77 16.89 0.07
CA ARG A 78 1.12 16.41 -1.27
C ARG A 78 0.89 14.90 -1.41
N PHE A 79 1.19 14.13 -0.37
CA PHE A 79 1.06 12.67 -0.37
C PHE A 79 -0.34 12.19 0.01
N LEU A 80 -1.14 13.02 0.69
CA LEU A 80 -2.48 12.70 1.18
C LEU A 80 -3.42 12.10 0.09
N PRO A 81 -3.50 12.63 -1.14
CA PRO A 81 -4.40 12.07 -2.15
C PRO A 81 -4.08 10.60 -2.47
N LEU A 82 -2.80 10.26 -2.62
CA LEU A 82 -2.38 8.89 -2.94
C LEU A 82 -2.51 7.97 -1.73
N VAL A 83 -1.86 8.33 -0.62
CA VAL A 83 -1.78 7.47 0.57
C VAL A 83 -3.15 7.35 1.25
N GLY A 84 -3.91 8.44 1.29
CA GLY A 84 -5.26 8.46 1.83
C GLY A 84 -6.24 7.61 1.01
N THR A 85 -6.15 7.63 -0.32
CA THR A 85 -6.98 6.76 -1.16
C THR A 85 -6.62 5.29 -0.99
N ILE A 86 -5.34 4.95 -0.88
CA ILE A 86 -4.89 3.58 -0.60
C ILE A 86 -5.43 3.12 0.76
N PHE A 87 -5.30 3.95 1.81
CA PHE A 87 -5.83 3.63 3.13
C PHE A 87 -7.32 3.33 3.10
N LEU A 88 -8.11 4.25 2.54
CA LEU A 88 -9.56 4.12 2.48
C LEU A 88 -9.98 2.92 1.63
N PHE A 89 -9.32 2.70 0.49
CA PHE A 89 -9.62 1.57 -0.39
C PHE A 89 -9.34 0.23 0.31
N VAL A 90 -8.18 0.07 0.93
CA VAL A 90 -7.82 -1.17 1.64
C VAL A 90 -8.78 -1.40 2.81
N LEU A 91 -9.08 -0.35 3.60
CA LEU A 91 -10.00 -0.44 4.73
C LEU A 91 -11.40 -0.87 4.29
N ALA A 92 -11.96 -0.21 3.27
CA ALA A 92 -13.29 -0.54 2.77
C ALA A 92 -13.34 -1.94 2.17
N SER A 93 -12.33 -2.33 1.38
CA SER A 93 -12.23 -3.65 0.77
C SER A 93 -12.20 -4.77 1.81
N ASN A 94 -11.47 -4.56 2.92
CA ASN A 94 -11.41 -5.53 4.03
C ASN A 94 -12.75 -5.62 4.76
N TRP A 95 -13.37 -4.47 5.09
CA TRP A 95 -14.62 -4.45 5.83
C TRP A 95 -15.81 -4.96 5.02
N MET A 96 -15.83 -4.72 3.70
CA MET A 96 -16.90 -5.24 2.84
C MET A 96 -16.98 -6.77 2.86
N GLY A 97 -15.85 -7.46 2.99
CA GLY A 97 -15.81 -8.92 3.11
C GLY A 97 -16.33 -9.45 4.45
N LEU A 98 -16.39 -8.61 5.49
CA LEU A 98 -16.86 -8.97 6.83
C LEU A 98 -18.35 -8.66 7.06
N LEU A 99 -19.04 -8.10 6.08
CA LEU A 99 -20.46 -7.81 6.22
C LEU A 99 -21.26 -9.10 6.45
N PRO A 100 -22.21 -9.11 7.41
CA PRO A 100 -23.04 -10.28 7.65
C PRO A 100 -23.78 -10.71 6.37
N GLY A 101 -23.65 -11.98 5.99
CA GLY A 101 -24.30 -12.53 4.81
C GLY A 101 -23.43 -12.55 3.53
N THR A 102 -22.25 -11.97 3.50
CA THR A 102 -21.35 -12.01 2.32
C THR A 102 -21.03 -13.44 1.88
N GLY A 103 -20.77 -14.36 2.82
CA GLY A 103 -20.56 -15.78 2.53
C GLY A 103 -21.81 -16.57 2.14
N SER A 104 -23.03 -16.00 2.32
CA SER A 104 -24.31 -16.67 2.00
C SER A 104 -24.88 -16.23 0.65
N ILE A 105 -24.39 -15.13 0.08
CA ILE A 105 -24.81 -14.60 -1.22
C ILE A 105 -23.78 -15.00 -2.25
N GLY A 106 -24.12 -15.98 -3.09
CA GLY A 106 -23.20 -16.54 -4.06
C GLY A 106 -23.89 -17.17 -5.27
N VAL A 107 -23.09 -17.67 -6.17
CA VAL A 107 -23.50 -18.43 -7.34
C VAL A 107 -23.12 -19.90 -7.10
N TRP A 108 -24.05 -20.82 -7.42
CA TRP A 108 -23.76 -22.25 -7.37
C TRP A 108 -22.95 -22.64 -8.61
N GLU A 109 -21.75 -23.11 -8.39
CA GLU A 109 -20.85 -23.54 -9.45
C GLU A 109 -20.31 -24.94 -9.18
N MET A 110 -19.96 -25.66 -10.25
CA MET A 110 -19.35 -26.99 -10.15
C MET A 110 -17.85 -26.83 -9.95
N VAL A 111 -17.40 -26.90 -8.70
CA VAL A 111 -15.98 -26.84 -8.32
C VAL A 111 -15.52 -28.27 -7.97
N HIS A 112 -14.51 -28.77 -8.69
CA HIS A 112 -13.97 -30.13 -8.52
C HIS A 112 -14.99 -31.28 -8.57
N GLY A 113 -16.13 -31.09 -9.27
CA GLY A 113 -17.17 -32.08 -9.43
C GLY A 113 -18.24 -32.07 -8.35
N GLU A 114 -18.19 -31.15 -7.40
CA GLU A 114 -19.22 -30.90 -6.40
C GLU A 114 -19.85 -29.52 -6.64
N LEU A 115 -21.14 -29.38 -6.30
CA LEU A 115 -21.87 -28.13 -6.37
C LEU A 115 -21.52 -27.32 -5.12
N GLU A 116 -20.75 -26.26 -5.29
CA GLU A 116 -20.33 -25.35 -4.23
C GLU A 116 -20.95 -23.97 -4.39
N LEU A 117 -21.20 -23.29 -3.28
CA LEU A 117 -21.64 -21.90 -3.27
C LEU A 117 -20.40 -20.99 -3.30
N VAL A 118 -20.11 -20.39 -4.45
CA VAL A 118 -19.04 -19.40 -4.61
C VAL A 118 -19.57 -18.05 -4.18
N PRO A 119 -19.05 -17.42 -3.11
CA PRO A 119 -19.54 -16.12 -2.65
C PRO A 119 -19.20 -15.01 -3.63
N ILE A 120 -20.17 -14.13 -3.92
CA ILE A 120 -19.98 -12.97 -4.83
C ILE A 120 -19.09 -11.92 -4.18
N LEU A 121 -19.26 -11.70 -2.86
CA LEU A 121 -18.49 -10.72 -2.10
C LEU A 121 -17.45 -11.45 -1.26
N ARG A 122 -16.20 -11.32 -1.63
CA ARG A 122 -15.05 -11.82 -0.89
C ARG A 122 -14.14 -10.63 -0.57
N PRO A 123 -13.44 -10.59 0.59
CA PRO A 123 -12.48 -9.51 0.85
C PRO A 123 -11.52 -9.37 -0.33
N ALA A 124 -11.47 -8.19 -0.95
CA ALA A 124 -10.65 -8.03 -2.16
C ALA A 124 -9.14 -8.23 -1.86
N ALA A 125 -8.71 -7.93 -0.63
CA ALA A 125 -7.33 -8.14 -0.19
C ALA A 125 -6.97 -9.62 0.07
N SER A 126 -7.93 -10.56 0.03
CA SER A 126 -7.65 -12.00 0.01
C SER A 126 -7.27 -12.54 -1.38
N ASP A 127 -7.13 -11.66 -2.38
CA ASP A 127 -6.53 -11.96 -3.67
C ASP A 127 -5.10 -11.37 -3.74
N LEU A 128 -4.12 -12.26 -3.99
CA LEU A 128 -2.72 -11.86 -4.11
C LEU A 128 -2.46 -10.92 -5.29
N ASN A 129 -3.22 -11.06 -6.39
CA ASN A 129 -3.06 -10.20 -7.57
C ASN A 129 -3.41 -8.75 -7.23
N LEU A 130 -4.49 -8.53 -6.49
CA LEU A 130 -4.89 -7.19 -6.07
C LEU A 130 -3.88 -6.58 -5.09
N THR A 131 -3.47 -7.35 -4.07
CA THR A 131 -2.51 -6.85 -3.08
C THR A 131 -1.15 -6.56 -3.69
N LEU A 132 -0.72 -7.38 -4.65
CA LEU A 132 0.50 -7.14 -5.43
C LEU A 132 0.38 -5.87 -6.28
N ALA A 133 -0.77 -5.67 -6.94
CA ALA A 133 -1.01 -4.47 -7.75
C ALA A 133 -0.97 -3.19 -6.91
N ILE A 134 -1.59 -3.18 -5.72
CA ILE A 134 -1.57 -2.02 -4.81
C ILE A 134 -0.16 -1.79 -4.25
N ALA A 135 0.57 -2.85 -3.89
CA ALA A 135 1.94 -2.75 -3.41
C ALA A 135 2.88 -2.22 -4.51
N ALA A 136 2.76 -2.72 -5.73
CA ALA A 136 3.50 -2.21 -6.88
C ALA A 136 3.16 -0.74 -7.16
N LEU A 137 1.87 -0.37 -7.13
CA LEU A 137 1.44 1.03 -7.27
C LEU A 137 2.09 1.93 -6.22
N SER A 138 2.16 1.50 -4.96
CA SER A 138 2.78 2.25 -3.86
C SER A 138 4.26 2.50 -4.11
N VAL A 139 5.02 1.46 -4.45
CA VAL A 139 6.47 1.57 -4.69
C VAL A 139 6.77 2.31 -5.99
N VAL A 140 6.06 2.04 -7.08
CA VAL A 140 6.23 2.78 -8.34
C VAL A 140 5.90 4.26 -8.15
N SER A 141 4.83 4.58 -7.42
CA SER A 141 4.50 5.97 -7.10
C SER A 141 5.60 6.66 -6.30
N SER A 142 6.25 5.98 -5.35
CA SER A 142 7.37 6.56 -4.60
C SER A 142 8.55 6.94 -5.52
N HIS A 143 8.86 6.10 -6.52
CA HIS A 143 9.88 6.44 -7.53
C HIS A 143 9.45 7.60 -8.42
N VAL A 144 8.19 7.63 -8.86
CA VAL A 144 7.67 8.75 -9.68
C VAL A 144 7.77 10.07 -8.90
N PHE A 145 7.32 10.10 -7.64
CA PHE A 145 7.43 11.29 -6.79
C PHE A 145 8.90 11.66 -6.51
N GLY A 146 9.77 10.67 -6.30
CA GLY A 146 11.21 10.87 -6.15
C GLY A 146 11.82 11.54 -7.39
N ILE A 147 11.54 11.01 -8.58
CA ILE A 147 12.00 11.57 -9.87
C ILE A 147 11.49 13.01 -10.07
N MET A 148 10.21 13.26 -9.75
CA MET A 148 9.62 14.60 -9.87
C MET A 148 10.22 15.62 -8.89
N THR A 149 10.73 15.18 -7.74
CA THR A 149 11.23 16.07 -6.69
C THR A 149 12.75 16.29 -6.79
N ILE A 150 13.52 15.24 -7.04
CA ILE A 150 14.99 15.26 -7.03
C ILE A 150 15.55 15.28 -8.45
N GLY A 151 14.79 14.85 -9.44
CA GLY A 151 15.21 14.71 -10.83
C GLY A 151 15.64 13.28 -11.18
N PHE A 152 15.47 12.92 -12.47
CA PHE A 152 15.67 11.56 -12.97
C PHE A 152 17.11 11.04 -12.74
N PHE A 153 18.12 11.81 -13.11
CA PHE A 153 19.52 11.37 -13.02
C PHE A 153 19.99 11.19 -11.58
N VAL A 154 19.58 12.09 -10.68
CA VAL A 154 19.95 12.01 -9.26
C VAL A 154 19.26 10.83 -8.61
N HIS A 155 17.98 10.58 -8.93
CA HIS A 155 17.22 9.47 -8.40
C HIS A 155 17.81 8.12 -8.85
N TRP A 156 18.14 7.96 -10.14
CA TRP A 156 18.74 6.72 -10.64
C TRP A 156 20.17 6.49 -10.15
N ASN A 157 20.91 7.56 -9.87
CA ASN A 157 22.28 7.44 -9.35
C ASN A 157 22.30 6.87 -7.92
N LYS A 158 21.18 6.87 -7.19
CA LYS A 158 21.06 6.15 -5.90
C LYS A 158 21.22 4.64 -6.07
N PHE A 159 20.65 4.08 -7.14
CA PHE A 159 20.65 2.63 -7.40
C PHE A 159 21.89 2.15 -8.16
N ILE A 160 22.35 2.96 -9.11
CA ILE A 160 23.44 2.59 -10.02
C ILE A 160 24.51 3.66 -9.89
N GLN A 161 25.39 3.54 -8.91
CA GLN A 161 26.48 4.48 -8.63
C GLN A 161 27.66 4.33 -9.62
N LEU A 162 27.33 4.21 -10.91
CA LEU A 162 28.32 4.09 -11.99
C LEU A 162 29.27 5.28 -12.06
N GLY A 163 28.79 6.49 -11.70
CA GLY A 163 29.59 7.69 -11.73
C GLY A 163 30.72 7.70 -10.68
N THR A 164 30.45 7.18 -9.49
CA THR A 164 31.46 7.05 -8.41
C THR A 164 32.45 5.94 -8.72
N LEU A 165 31.95 4.80 -9.22
CA LEU A 165 32.82 3.70 -9.67
C LEU A 165 33.74 4.13 -10.79
N TRP A 166 33.23 4.85 -11.82
CA TRP A 166 34.05 5.34 -12.91
C TRP A 166 35.12 6.34 -12.46
N LYS A 167 34.76 7.30 -11.62
CA LYS A 167 35.73 8.26 -11.04
C LYS A 167 36.78 7.56 -10.16
N ALA A 168 36.36 6.52 -9.43
CA ALA A 168 37.27 5.74 -8.59
C ALA A 168 38.30 4.96 -9.44
N VAL A 169 37.86 4.32 -10.52
CA VAL A 169 38.74 3.58 -11.43
C VAL A 169 39.72 4.52 -12.14
N VAL A 170 39.26 5.66 -12.64
CA VAL A 170 40.11 6.65 -13.33
C VAL A 170 41.14 7.28 -12.40
N SER A 171 40.86 7.38 -11.08
CA SER A 171 41.78 7.98 -10.11
C SER A 171 43.00 7.09 -9.78
N LEU A 172 43.00 5.82 -10.18
CA LEU A 172 44.05 4.80 -9.91
C LEU A 172 44.47 4.69 -8.44
N ASN A 173 43.65 5.21 -7.53
CA ASN A 173 43.92 5.16 -6.09
C ASN A 173 43.21 3.94 -5.50
N PRO A 174 43.93 2.97 -4.89
CA PRO A 174 43.36 1.72 -4.41
C PRO A 174 42.27 1.94 -3.36
N THR A 175 42.37 2.95 -2.53
CA THR A 175 41.35 3.28 -1.51
C THR A 175 40.05 3.77 -2.16
N LYS A 176 40.14 4.61 -3.19
CA LYS A 176 38.98 5.11 -3.93
C LYS A 176 38.30 4.01 -4.75
N ILE A 177 39.09 3.09 -5.30
CA ILE A 177 38.55 1.93 -6.03
C ILE A 177 37.77 1.03 -5.07
N MET A 178 38.31 0.76 -3.88
CA MET A 178 37.64 -0.05 -2.86
C MET A 178 36.29 0.60 -2.42
N ILE A 179 36.28 1.92 -2.16
CA ILE A 179 35.07 2.67 -1.82
C ILE A 179 34.05 2.60 -2.98
N GLY A 180 34.47 2.82 -4.21
CA GLY A 180 33.57 2.78 -5.38
C GLY A 180 32.95 1.39 -5.61
N VAL A 181 33.70 0.30 -5.33
CA VAL A 181 33.14 -1.06 -5.37
C VAL A 181 32.10 -1.28 -4.28
N VAL A 182 32.37 -0.84 -3.05
CA VAL A 182 31.42 -0.93 -1.93
C VAL A 182 30.15 -0.16 -2.24
N GLU A 183 30.25 1.07 -2.71
CA GLU A 183 29.11 1.90 -3.09
C GLU A 183 28.28 1.28 -4.22
N PHE A 184 28.92 0.68 -5.21
CA PHE A 184 28.22 -0.07 -6.27
C PHE A 184 27.44 -1.28 -5.73
N LEU A 185 28.04 -2.04 -4.81
CA LEU A 185 27.36 -3.17 -4.16
C LEU A 185 26.18 -2.71 -3.31
N VAL A 186 26.32 -1.60 -2.59
CA VAL A 186 25.23 -0.99 -1.81
C VAL A 186 24.07 -0.59 -2.74
N GLY A 187 24.35 0.05 -3.87
CA GLY A 187 23.32 0.39 -4.85
C GLY A 187 22.58 -0.83 -5.41
N PHE A 188 23.31 -1.93 -5.64
CA PHE A 188 22.69 -3.19 -6.07
C PHE A 188 21.77 -3.80 -5.00
N ILE A 189 22.19 -3.76 -3.73
CA ILE A 189 21.37 -4.19 -2.59
C ILE A 189 20.12 -3.31 -2.47
N GLU A 190 20.25 -2.00 -2.69
CA GLU A 190 19.12 -1.07 -2.66
C GLU A 190 18.08 -1.40 -3.75
N LEU A 191 18.53 -1.72 -4.99
CA LEU A 191 17.62 -2.16 -6.05
C LEU A 191 16.88 -3.45 -5.68
N PHE A 192 17.56 -4.43 -5.09
CA PHE A 192 16.93 -5.66 -4.60
C PHE A 192 15.92 -5.37 -3.48
N SER A 193 16.24 -4.42 -2.61
CA SER A 193 15.35 -3.97 -1.52
C SER A 193 14.03 -3.39 -2.06
N GLU A 194 14.04 -2.68 -3.20
CA GLU A 194 12.79 -2.15 -3.80
C GLU A 194 11.83 -3.27 -4.22
N VAL A 195 12.36 -4.35 -4.82
CA VAL A 195 11.54 -5.54 -5.13
C VAL A 195 11.03 -6.20 -3.86
N ALA A 196 11.89 -6.33 -2.84
CA ALA A 196 11.52 -6.93 -1.57
C ALA A 196 10.41 -6.13 -0.84
N LYS A 197 10.38 -4.80 -0.96
CA LYS A 197 9.29 -3.95 -0.44
C LYS A 197 7.94 -4.31 -1.04
N VAL A 198 7.86 -4.47 -2.37
CA VAL A 198 6.63 -4.85 -3.07
C VAL A 198 6.12 -6.22 -2.57
N VAL A 199 7.01 -7.21 -2.53
CA VAL A 199 6.66 -8.57 -2.09
C VAL A 199 6.22 -8.57 -0.62
N SER A 200 7.00 -7.92 0.27
CA SER A 200 6.68 -7.88 1.70
C SER A 200 5.35 -7.17 1.98
N LEU A 201 5.09 -6.05 1.30
CA LEU A 201 3.88 -5.26 1.50
C LEU A 201 2.63 -6.02 0.99
N SER A 202 2.75 -6.68 -0.18
CA SER A 202 1.70 -7.50 -0.77
C SER A 202 1.37 -8.72 0.09
N LEU A 203 2.38 -9.51 0.47
CA LEU A 203 2.19 -10.72 1.26
C LEU A 203 1.68 -10.42 2.67
N ARG A 204 2.03 -9.31 3.26
CA ARG A 204 1.52 -8.89 4.56
C ARG A 204 0.04 -8.60 4.52
N LEU A 205 -0.42 -7.83 3.51
CA LEU A 205 -1.84 -7.51 3.35
C LEU A 205 -2.64 -8.79 3.03
N PHE A 206 -2.19 -9.53 2.03
CA PHE A 206 -2.82 -10.79 1.63
C PHE A 206 -2.88 -11.81 2.77
N GLY A 207 -1.73 -12.08 3.42
CA GLY A 207 -1.63 -13.12 4.43
C GLY A 207 -2.51 -12.87 5.65
N ASN A 208 -2.60 -11.63 6.13
CA ASN A 208 -3.44 -11.29 7.28
C ASN A 208 -4.94 -11.47 6.95
N ILE A 209 -5.40 -10.94 5.82
CA ILE A 209 -6.82 -10.99 5.46
C ILE A 209 -7.24 -12.41 5.07
N PHE A 210 -6.41 -13.12 4.31
CA PHE A 210 -6.67 -14.53 3.96
C PHE A 210 -6.71 -15.45 5.19
N ALA A 211 -5.78 -15.25 6.13
CA ALA A 211 -5.78 -16.03 7.38
C ALA A 211 -7.05 -15.77 8.22
N GLY A 212 -7.51 -14.52 8.29
CA GLY A 212 -8.77 -14.16 8.95
C GLY A 212 -9.98 -14.78 8.28
N GLU A 213 -10.05 -14.76 6.95
CA GLU A 213 -11.12 -15.39 6.16
C GLU A 213 -11.19 -16.92 6.43
N VAL A 214 -10.04 -17.60 6.39
CA VAL A 214 -9.96 -19.03 6.69
C VAL A 214 -10.38 -19.32 8.13
N LEU A 215 -9.90 -18.53 9.10
CA LEU A 215 -10.24 -18.67 10.51
C LEU A 215 -11.75 -18.56 10.74
N ILE A 216 -12.38 -17.50 10.22
CA ILE A 216 -13.82 -17.28 10.34
C ILE A 216 -14.60 -18.42 9.68
N THR A 217 -14.18 -18.89 8.50
CA THR A 217 -14.82 -19.98 7.78
C THR A 217 -14.77 -21.28 8.58
N VAL A 218 -13.61 -21.65 9.11
CA VAL A 218 -13.43 -22.88 9.91
C VAL A 218 -14.25 -22.83 11.20
N ILE A 219 -14.22 -21.71 11.93
CA ILE A 219 -14.95 -21.55 13.18
C ILE A 219 -16.46 -21.54 12.94
N SER A 220 -16.93 -20.87 11.88
CA SER A 220 -18.35 -20.86 11.52
C SER A 220 -18.90 -22.24 11.16
N GLY A 221 -18.07 -23.09 10.61
CA GLY A 221 -18.46 -24.45 10.30
C GLY A 221 -18.46 -25.38 11.52
N LEU A 222 -17.68 -25.12 12.55
CA LEU A 222 -17.69 -25.90 13.80
C LEU A 222 -18.80 -25.41 14.74
N PHE A 223 -19.04 -24.11 14.83
CA PHE A 223 -19.98 -23.47 15.75
C PHE A 223 -20.72 -22.34 15.04
N ALA A 224 -21.90 -22.63 14.53
CA ALA A 224 -22.61 -21.79 13.57
C ALA A 224 -23.07 -20.41 14.08
N PHE A 225 -23.11 -20.10 15.38
CA PHE A 225 -23.84 -18.89 15.80
C PHE A 225 -23.08 -17.91 16.70
N ALA A 226 -22.47 -18.32 17.79
CA ALA A 226 -21.93 -17.37 18.77
C ALA A 226 -20.40 -17.20 18.68
N LEU A 227 -19.69 -18.27 18.36
CA LEU A 227 -18.23 -18.31 18.35
C LEU A 227 -17.57 -17.50 17.22
N PRO A 228 -18.14 -17.37 16.01
CA PRO A 228 -17.58 -16.52 14.97
C PRO A 228 -17.58 -15.02 15.30
N LEU A 229 -18.52 -14.52 16.09
CA LEU A 229 -18.67 -13.07 16.36
C LEU A 229 -17.44 -12.41 16.96
N PRO A 230 -16.77 -12.95 18.00
CA PRO A 230 -15.52 -12.38 18.51
C PRO A 230 -14.41 -12.34 17.46
N PHE A 231 -14.32 -13.33 16.57
CA PHE A 231 -13.32 -13.38 15.51
C PHE A 231 -13.61 -12.39 14.39
N MET A 232 -14.88 -12.18 14.04
CA MET A 232 -15.28 -11.11 13.11
C MET A 232 -14.96 -9.73 13.71
N ALA A 233 -15.17 -9.51 15.01
CA ALA A 233 -14.79 -8.27 15.67
C ALA A 233 -13.26 -8.07 15.67
N LEU A 234 -12.49 -9.14 15.90
CA LEU A 234 -11.04 -9.12 15.79
C LEU A 234 -10.60 -8.75 14.36
N GLU A 235 -11.22 -9.34 13.34
CA GLU A 235 -10.87 -9.08 11.94
C GLU A 235 -11.20 -7.64 11.51
N LEU A 236 -12.25 -7.03 12.06
CA LEU A 236 -12.50 -5.59 11.86
C LEU A 236 -11.33 -4.73 12.36
N ILE A 237 -10.78 -5.06 13.53
CA ILE A 237 -9.63 -4.35 14.10
C ILE A 237 -8.37 -4.61 13.25
N VAL A 238 -8.13 -5.87 12.88
CA VAL A 238 -7.02 -6.26 12.00
C VAL A 238 -7.10 -5.51 10.68
N GLY A 239 -8.29 -5.38 10.08
CA GLY A 239 -8.52 -4.62 8.86
C GLY A 239 -8.11 -3.15 8.97
N VAL A 240 -8.43 -2.48 10.10
CA VAL A 240 -8.00 -1.09 10.36
C VAL A 240 -6.48 -1.01 10.51
N VAL A 241 -5.91 -1.87 11.36
CA VAL A 241 -4.46 -1.90 11.61
C VAL A 241 -3.70 -2.14 10.30
N GLN A 242 -4.16 -3.09 9.51
CA GLN A 242 -3.51 -3.46 8.25
C GLN A 242 -3.57 -2.32 7.22
N ALA A 243 -4.73 -1.65 7.07
CA ALA A 243 -4.86 -0.48 6.21
C ALA A 243 -3.95 0.66 6.66
N THR A 244 -3.86 0.90 7.98
CA THR A 244 -2.98 1.91 8.56
C THR A 244 -1.51 1.60 8.32
N VAL A 245 -1.06 0.37 8.60
CA VAL A 245 0.33 -0.06 8.39
C VAL A 245 0.71 0.05 6.91
N PHE A 246 -0.18 -0.37 6.00
CA PHE A 246 0.07 -0.28 4.56
C PHE A 246 0.23 1.18 4.11
N ALA A 247 -0.66 2.05 4.56
CA ALA A 247 -0.62 3.48 4.23
C ALA A 247 0.64 4.16 4.80
N LEU A 248 0.98 3.89 6.07
CA LEU A 248 2.17 4.47 6.69
C LEU A 248 3.47 4.01 6.03
N LEU A 249 3.59 2.72 5.65
CA LEU A 249 4.75 2.24 4.91
C LEU A 249 4.85 2.89 3.52
N THR A 250 3.73 3.05 2.82
CA THR A 250 3.68 3.79 1.55
C THR A 250 4.14 5.24 1.74
N LEU A 251 3.70 5.90 2.82
CA LEU A 251 4.12 7.26 3.16
C LEU A 251 5.62 7.35 3.44
N VAL A 252 6.17 6.41 4.21
CA VAL A 252 7.61 6.33 4.49
C VAL A 252 8.40 6.15 3.20
N TYR A 253 7.95 5.27 2.29
CA TYR A 253 8.62 5.10 0.99
C TYR A 253 8.61 6.37 0.15
N LEU A 254 7.49 7.10 0.13
CA LEU A 254 7.38 8.41 -0.53
C LEU A 254 8.34 9.44 0.09
N THR A 255 8.39 9.52 1.41
CA THR A 255 9.25 10.46 2.15
C THR A 255 10.72 10.18 1.87
N VAL A 256 11.15 8.92 1.98
CA VAL A 256 12.54 8.51 1.70
C VAL A 256 12.91 8.72 0.23
N ALA A 257 11.99 8.43 -0.70
CA ALA A 257 12.25 8.61 -2.13
C ALA A 257 12.39 10.08 -2.53
N THR A 258 11.73 10.99 -1.81
CA THR A 258 11.75 12.45 -2.07
C THR A 258 12.77 13.21 -1.25
N SER A 259 13.40 12.60 -0.24
CA SER A 259 14.50 13.22 0.52
C SER A 259 15.78 13.27 -0.31
N LYS A 260 16.53 14.37 -0.17
CA LYS A 260 17.85 14.50 -0.82
C LYS A 260 18.84 13.49 -0.22
N PRO A 261 19.80 12.99 -1.00
CA PRO A 261 20.88 12.15 -0.47
C PRO A 261 21.68 12.93 0.59
N HIS A 262 21.96 12.28 1.72
CA HIS A 262 22.66 12.89 2.88
C HIS A 262 24.10 13.36 2.61
N GLY A 263 24.63 13.22 1.40
CA GLY A 263 26.01 13.61 1.05
C GLY A 263 26.25 15.12 0.94
N ASP A 264 25.20 15.94 0.84
CA ASP A 264 25.36 17.41 0.61
C ASP A 264 25.33 18.21 1.93
N GLU A 265 24.85 17.64 3.05
CA GLU A 265 24.79 18.36 4.33
C GLU A 265 26.13 18.34 5.09
N GLU A 266 26.90 17.26 5.02
CA GLU A 266 28.25 17.22 5.64
C GLU A 266 29.23 18.19 4.98
N HIS A 267 29.09 18.47 3.68
CA HIS A 267 29.94 19.45 3.02
C HIS A 267 29.52 20.91 3.29
N ALA A 268 28.26 21.17 3.60
CA ALA A 268 27.78 22.51 3.94
C ALA A 268 28.21 22.91 5.37
N GLU A 269 28.13 22.01 6.35
CA GLU A 269 28.58 22.29 7.73
C GLU A 269 30.09 22.46 7.84
N HIS A 270 30.89 21.72 7.05
CA HIS A 270 32.35 21.91 7.04
C HIS A 270 32.82 23.18 6.37
N VAL A 271 32.02 23.79 5.49
CA VAL A 271 32.33 25.08 4.85
C VAL A 271 31.96 26.26 5.76
N GLU A 272 30.93 26.15 6.59
CA GLU A 272 30.47 27.20 7.50
C GLU A 272 31.33 27.32 8.77
N HIS A 273 32.11 26.28 9.12
CA HIS A 273 33.02 26.27 10.28
C HIS A 273 34.51 26.42 9.94
N ALA A 274 34.85 26.80 8.70
CA ALA A 274 36.24 27.14 8.39
C ALA A 274 36.59 28.47 9.08
N PRO A 275 37.57 28.54 10.01
CA PRO A 275 37.95 29.81 10.63
C PRO A 275 38.52 30.74 9.59
N ALA A 276 37.96 31.95 9.53
CA ALA A 276 38.52 33.02 8.73
C ALA A 276 39.96 33.28 9.18
N THR A 277 40.92 32.81 8.41
CA THR A 277 42.33 33.15 8.61
C THR A 277 42.54 34.59 8.16
N THR A 278 42.71 35.46 9.13
CA THR A 278 43.25 36.81 8.97
C THR A 278 44.72 36.79 8.57
#